data_286e3c4048e62328f4315daf3d74ff25
#
_entry.id   286e3c4048e62328f4315daf3d74ff25
#
_cell.length_a   1.000
_cell.length_b   1.000
_cell.length_c   1.000
_cell.angle_alpha   90.00
_cell.angle_beta   90.00
_cell.angle_gamma   90.00
#
_symmetry.space_group_name_H-M   'P 1'
#
loop_
_entity.id
_entity.type
_entity.pdbx_description
1 polymer ?
#
loop_
_entity_poly.entity_id
_entity_poly.type
_entity_poly.pdbx_seq_one_letter_code
_entity_poly.pdbx_strand_id
1 'polypeptide(L)'
;MDAFGPGENRDSTTGALGPPMPHVPYTTLPPWPSAYPASGASAALKSLNEDFIVTELPLQLPCGEGEHLWLDVEKNGANTAFVAQRLAEAAGVQERDVGYAGLKDRYAITRQWFSIYLPKGEAPDLTPLRHPEFKVLGQSRHVKKLRPGDLRGNRFRIVLRDVTGDRSAIEANLQAVAFQGVPNYFGAQRFGFEGGNVEQGRAMLAREIRVRNPKKKGIYLSAVRSFVFNEVLAERIRRGLWGRTLPGDVMDEAGRPTGPLWGRGRVACTDEAQALENAVAERHATLCDGMEHAGLDQERRALVASPADMTWEWPQADQLVLTFALPAGNYATSVLNEILRTTEPERRSDQEQAQEPGAAE
;
A
#
# COMPACT_ATOMS: atom_id res chain seq x y z
N MET A 1 -49.45 47.09 -45.72
CA MET A 1 -50.32 47.04 -44.54
C MET A 1 -49.96 45.74 -43.90
N ASP A 2 -48.93 45.74 -43.04
CA ASP A 2 -48.91 45.95 -41.60
C ASP A 2 -49.27 44.64 -40.92
N ALA A 3 -48.55 44.04 -40.10
CA ALA A 3 -47.86 44.54 -38.92
C ALA A 3 -46.85 43.52 -38.43
N PHE A 4 -45.70 44.01 -38.00
CA PHE A 4 -44.72 43.27 -37.20
C PHE A 4 -45.20 43.14 -35.77
N GLY A 5 -45.26 41.94 -35.21
CA GLY A 5 -45.43 41.66 -33.80
C GLY A 5 -44.06 41.51 -33.08
N PRO A 6 -43.91 41.89 -31.80
CA PRO A 6 -42.62 42.00 -31.18
C PRO A 6 -42.07 40.64 -30.69
N GLY A 7 -40.75 40.50 -30.77
CA GLY A 7 -40.01 39.33 -30.40
C GLY A 7 -40.09 38.99 -28.90
N GLU A 8 -40.23 37.72 -28.59
CA GLU A 8 -40.09 37.16 -27.25
C GLU A 8 -38.63 37.11 -26.85
N ASN A 9 -38.37 37.83 -25.78
CA ASN A 9 -37.10 37.79 -25.03
C ASN A 9 -36.92 36.42 -24.38
N ARG A 10 -35.97 35.63 -24.81
CA ARG A 10 -35.58 34.42 -24.10
C ARG A 10 -34.69 34.82 -22.95
N ASP A 11 -35.28 34.82 -21.75
CA ASP A 11 -34.57 34.89 -20.48
C ASP A 11 -33.62 33.69 -20.37
N SER A 12 -32.33 33.96 -20.48
CA SER A 12 -31.24 33.03 -20.13
C SER A 12 -31.12 33.04 -18.57
N THR A 13 -31.87 32.18 -17.92
CA THR A 13 -31.61 31.83 -16.52
C THR A 13 -30.28 31.09 -16.42
N THR A 14 -29.20 31.83 -16.24
CA THR A 14 -27.95 31.33 -15.68
C THR A 14 -28.25 30.85 -14.25
N GLY A 15 -28.40 29.53 -14.10
CA GLY A 15 -28.48 28.91 -12.78
C GLY A 15 -27.24 29.26 -11.98
N ALA A 16 -27.41 30.15 -10.99
CA ALA A 16 -26.36 30.45 -10.03
C ALA A 16 -25.98 29.13 -9.31
N LEU A 17 -24.77 28.68 -9.53
CA LEU A 17 -24.14 27.63 -8.71
C LEU A 17 -24.23 28.12 -7.26
N GLY A 18 -24.91 27.35 -6.41
CA GLY A 18 -24.97 27.62 -4.97
C GLY A 18 -23.57 27.77 -4.37
N PRO A 19 -23.45 28.38 -3.19
CA PRO A 19 -22.17 28.57 -2.54
C PRO A 19 -21.46 27.21 -2.42
N PRO A 20 -20.13 27.16 -2.63
CA PRO A 20 -19.37 25.93 -2.53
C PRO A 20 -19.62 25.30 -1.15
N MET A 21 -19.97 24.02 -1.15
CA MET A 21 -20.16 23.26 0.08
C MET A 21 -18.92 23.41 0.97
N PRO A 22 -19.07 23.61 2.29
CA PRO A 22 -17.94 23.74 3.18
C PRO A 22 -17.06 22.48 3.05
N HIS A 23 -15.77 22.70 2.82
CA HIS A 23 -14.79 21.61 2.72
C HIS A 23 -14.70 20.90 4.08
N VAL A 24 -14.99 19.60 4.09
CA VAL A 24 -14.70 18.74 5.24
C VAL A 24 -13.23 18.32 5.14
N PRO A 25 -12.38 18.66 6.13
CA PRO A 25 -10.98 18.27 6.10
C PRO A 25 -10.80 16.75 6.03
N TYR A 26 -9.86 16.27 5.22
CA TYR A 26 -9.47 14.86 5.16
C TYR A 26 -8.60 14.43 6.36
N THR A 27 -8.95 14.89 7.55
CA THR A 27 -8.22 14.60 8.80
C THR A 27 -8.59 13.25 9.42
N THR A 28 -9.65 12.63 8.90
CA THR A 28 -10.05 11.26 9.27
C THR A 28 -10.34 10.47 8.01
N LEU A 29 -9.72 9.32 7.86
CA LEU A 29 -10.02 8.43 6.74
C LEU A 29 -11.43 7.86 6.90
N PRO A 30 -12.22 7.79 5.80
CA PRO A 30 -13.52 7.14 5.86
C PRO A 30 -13.37 5.66 6.18
N PRO A 31 -14.31 5.06 6.90
CA PRO A 31 -14.37 3.61 7.04
C PRO A 31 -14.74 2.99 5.69
N TRP A 32 -13.75 2.57 4.91
CA TRP A 32 -14.00 1.89 3.65
C TRP A 32 -14.69 0.54 3.91
N PRO A 33 -15.72 0.20 3.12
CA PRO A 33 -16.49 -1.03 3.32
C PRO A 33 -15.67 -2.27 2.98
N SER A 34 -15.90 -3.35 3.73
CA SER A 34 -15.46 -4.70 3.39
C SER A 34 -16.31 -5.28 2.26
N ALA A 35 -15.72 -6.17 1.47
CA ALA A 35 -16.45 -6.91 0.42
C ALA A 35 -17.27 -8.06 1.00
N TYR A 36 -16.88 -8.59 2.14
CA TYR A 36 -17.52 -9.71 2.81
C TYR A 36 -18.25 -9.30 4.09
N PRO A 37 -19.24 -10.09 4.53
CA PRO A 37 -19.91 -9.82 5.79
C PRO A 37 -18.95 -9.79 6.97
N ALA A 38 -19.15 -8.84 7.88
CA ALA A 38 -18.37 -8.79 9.10
C ALA A 38 -18.56 -10.08 9.90
N SER A 39 -17.47 -10.78 10.21
CA SER A 39 -17.50 -12.00 11.03
C SER A 39 -17.86 -11.73 12.50
N GLY A 40 -17.80 -10.47 12.94
CA GLY A 40 -17.91 -10.10 14.36
C GLY A 40 -16.74 -10.59 15.22
N ALA A 41 -15.74 -11.21 14.59
CA ALA A 41 -14.57 -11.77 15.23
C ALA A 41 -13.43 -10.76 15.38
N SER A 42 -12.57 -10.99 16.36
CA SER A 42 -11.35 -10.20 16.57
C SER A 42 -10.17 -11.07 16.99
N ALA A 43 -8.95 -10.56 16.77
CA ALA A 43 -7.72 -11.24 17.15
C ALA A 43 -6.58 -10.23 17.43
N ALA A 44 -5.60 -10.66 18.22
CA ALA A 44 -4.34 -9.95 18.41
C ALA A 44 -3.39 -10.25 17.24
N LEU A 45 -2.85 -9.19 16.61
CA LEU A 45 -1.88 -9.25 15.51
C LEU A 45 -0.53 -8.77 16.02
N LYS A 46 0.55 -9.47 15.62
CA LYS A 46 1.94 -9.11 15.98
C LYS A 46 2.16 -9.02 17.50
N SER A 47 1.58 -9.91 18.28
CA SER A 47 1.86 -9.98 19.72
C SER A 47 3.35 -10.22 19.99
N LEU A 48 3.98 -11.03 19.14
CA LEU A 48 5.42 -11.26 19.07
C LEU A 48 5.90 -11.00 17.64
N ASN A 49 7.20 -10.78 17.43
CA ASN A 49 7.75 -10.62 16.08
C ASN A 49 7.60 -11.91 15.23
N GLU A 50 7.67 -13.06 15.90
CA GLU A 50 7.48 -14.41 15.33
C GLU A 50 6.06 -14.64 14.79
N ASP A 51 5.10 -13.84 15.24
CA ASP A 51 3.72 -13.91 14.78
C ASP A 51 3.51 -13.26 13.40
N PHE A 52 4.51 -12.51 12.91
CA PHE A 52 4.44 -11.85 11.60
C PHE A 52 5.72 -12.06 10.81
N ILE A 53 5.74 -13.11 10.02
CA ILE A 53 6.89 -13.49 9.20
C ILE A 53 6.65 -13.06 7.76
N VAL A 54 7.61 -12.33 7.17
CA VAL A 54 7.55 -11.85 5.78
C VAL A 54 8.79 -12.28 5.02
N THR A 55 8.61 -13.04 3.95
CA THR A 55 9.68 -13.42 3.04
C THR A 55 9.50 -12.71 1.71
N GLU A 56 10.48 -11.92 1.31
CA GLU A 56 10.50 -11.27 0.01
C GLU A 56 10.60 -12.30 -1.11
N LEU A 57 9.79 -12.13 -2.14
CA LEU A 57 9.85 -12.90 -3.38
C LEU A 57 10.57 -12.03 -4.43
N PRO A 58 11.84 -12.29 -4.73
CA PRO A 58 12.60 -11.46 -5.66
C PRO A 58 12.10 -11.65 -7.09
N LEU A 59 12.28 -10.64 -7.95
CA LEU A 59 12.01 -10.75 -9.39
C LEU A 59 12.92 -11.79 -10.05
N GLN A 60 14.16 -11.83 -9.60
CA GLN A 60 15.20 -12.76 -10.08
C GLN A 60 16.15 -13.11 -8.93
N LEU A 61 16.78 -14.24 -9.02
CA LEU A 61 17.85 -14.64 -8.11
C LEU A 61 19.21 -14.09 -8.60
N PRO A 62 20.21 -13.91 -7.74
CA PRO A 62 21.54 -13.48 -8.15
C PRO A 62 22.19 -14.49 -9.10
N CYS A 63 22.94 -13.98 -10.10
CA CYS A 63 23.49 -14.81 -11.18
C CYS A 63 24.91 -15.35 -10.93
N GLY A 64 25.53 -14.97 -9.81
CA GLY A 64 26.89 -15.41 -9.45
C GLY A 64 28.01 -14.47 -9.92
N GLU A 65 27.74 -13.49 -10.78
CA GLU A 65 28.70 -12.57 -11.36
C GLU A 65 28.19 -11.11 -11.35
N GLY A 66 29.07 -10.14 -11.58
CA GLY A 66 28.73 -8.72 -11.69
C GLY A 66 29.27 -7.87 -10.55
N GLU A 67 28.93 -6.59 -10.59
CA GLU A 67 29.47 -5.53 -9.72
C GLU A 67 28.72 -5.34 -8.40
N HIS A 68 27.63 -6.04 -8.19
CA HIS A 68 26.82 -5.95 -6.98
C HIS A 68 26.90 -7.27 -6.19
N LEU A 69 27.19 -7.15 -4.90
CA LEU A 69 27.06 -8.27 -3.95
C LEU A 69 25.64 -8.26 -3.41
N TRP A 70 24.88 -9.30 -3.71
CA TRP A 70 23.55 -9.49 -3.14
C TRP A 70 23.63 -10.32 -1.88
N LEU A 71 22.94 -9.86 -0.84
CA LEU A 71 22.89 -10.49 0.49
C LEU A 71 21.46 -10.87 0.80
N ASP A 72 21.24 -12.13 1.16
CA ASP A 72 20.00 -12.64 1.73
C ASP A 72 20.04 -12.43 3.24
N VAL A 73 19.18 -11.57 3.75
CA VAL A 73 19.21 -11.13 5.14
C VAL A 73 17.89 -11.41 5.83
N GLU A 74 17.97 -12.08 6.99
CA GLU A 74 16.87 -12.18 7.94
C GLU A 74 17.07 -11.16 9.05
N LYS A 75 16.03 -10.39 9.37
CA LYS A 75 16.02 -9.45 10.48
C LYS A 75 14.84 -9.71 11.41
N ASN A 76 15.05 -9.44 12.71
CA ASN A 76 14.05 -9.53 13.76
C ASN A 76 14.08 -8.23 14.57
N GLY A 77 13.04 -7.42 14.49
CA GLY A 77 12.94 -6.17 15.24
C GLY A 77 13.71 -4.98 14.67
N ALA A 78 14.40 -5.10 13.53
CA ALA A 78 15.21 -4.04 12.93
C ALA A 78 14.49 -3.28 11.80
N ASN A 79 14.83 -2.02 11.61
CA ASN A 79 14.46 -1.24 10.44
C ASN A 79 15.32 -1.62 9.22
N THR A 80 14.74 -1.63 8.01
CA THR A 80 15.47 -1.93 6.77
C THR A 80 16.63 -0.96 6.53
N ALA A 81 16.45 0.34 6.79
CA ALA A 81 17.51 1.35 6.64
C ALA A 81 18.66 1.13 7.64
N PHE A 82 18.37 0.78 8.87
CA PHE A 82 19.38 0.42 9.87
C PHE A 82 20.24 -0.77 9.41
N VAL A 83 19.60 -1.82 8.90
CA VAL A 83 20.34 -2.98 8.35
C VAL A 83 21.21 -2.56 7.17
N ALA A 84 20.69 -1.74 6.24
CA ALA A 84 21.44 -1.24 5.10
C ALA A 84 22.70 -0.47 5.54
N GLN A 85 22.59 0.39 6.57
CA GLN A 85 23.71 1.11 7.15
C GLN A 85 24.76 0.14 7.72
N ARG A 86 24.35 -0.86 8.51
CA ARG A 86 25.30 -1.85 9.08
C ARG A 86 26.00 -2.69 8.02
N LEU A 87 25.29 -3.05 6.96
CA LEU A 87 25.90 -3.74 5.80
C LEU A 87 26.89 -2.86 5.05
N ALA A 88 26.61 -1.55 4.90
CA ALA A 88 27.54 -0.60 4.29
C ALA A 88 28.83 -0.47 5.10
N GLU A 89 28.71 -0.31 6.43
CA GLU A 89 29.84 -0.26 7.36
C GLU A 89 30.71 -1.54 7.29
N ALA A 90 30.08 -2.70 7.31
CA ALA A 90 30.77 -4.00 7.23
C ALA A 90 31.47 -4.22 5.90
N ALA A 91 30.93 -3.69 4.79
CA ALA A 91 31.51 -3.77 3.46
C ALA A 91 32.51 -2.65 3.15
N GLY A 92 32.66 -1.64 4.03
CA GLY A 92 33.53 -0.50 3.81
C GLY A 92 33.06 0.45 2.69
N VAL A 93 31.75 0.56 2.46
CA VAL A 93 31.14 1.39 1.43
C VAL A 93 30.21 2.43 2.03
N GLN A 94 29.67 3.34 1.22
CA GLN A 94 28.69 4.31 1.67
C GLN A 94 27.27 3.73 1.65
N GLU A 95 26.37 4.21 2.50
CA GLU A 95 24.97 3.76 2.58
C GLU A 95 24.25 3.85 1.22
N ARG A 96 24.56 4.90 0.42
CA ARG A 96 24.01 5.07 -0.94
C ARG A 96 24.39 3.93 -1.92
N ASP A 97 25.42 3.16 -1.63
CA ASP A 97 25.88 2.04 -2.44
C ASP A 97 25.08 0.76 -2.12
N VAL A 98 24.34 0.76 -1.01
CA VAL A 98 23.42 -0.31 -0.64
C VAL A 98 22.05 -0.06 -1.26
N GLY A 99 21.45 -1.10 -1.82
CA GLY A 99 20.11 -1.08 -2.40
C GLY A 99 19.24 -2.18 -1.81
N TYR A 100 17.93 -1.96 -1.81
CA TYR A 100 16.92 -2.95 -1.41
C TYR A 100 15.62 -2.68 -2.17
N ALA A 101 14.78 -3.73 -2.33
CA ALA A 101 13.57 -3.65 -3.14
C ALA A 101 12.39 -2.95 -2.42
N GLY A 102 12.42 -2.89 -1.10
CA GLY A 102 11.37 -2.24 -0.32
C GLY A 102 11.64 -2.26 1.18
N LEU A 103 10.91 -1.42 1.90
CA LEU A 103 10.92 -1.42 3.36
C LEU A 103 10.12 -2.63 3.87
N LYS A 104 10.63 -3.27 4.93
CA LYS A 104 9.94 -4.33 5.65
C LYS A 104 9.64 -3.88 7.07
N ASP A 105 8.55 -4.37 7.61
CA ASP A 105 8.08 -4.08 8.95
C ASP A 105 9.19 -4.31 9.99
N ARG A 106 9.30 -3.42 10.96
CA ARG A 106 10.23 -3.56 12.08
C ARG A 106 9.76 -4.66 13.02
N TYR A 107 8.49 -4.64 13.38
CA TYR A 107 7.89 -5.58 14.33
C TYR A 107 7.46 -6.88 13.64
N ALA A 108 8.45 -7.57 13.10
CA ALA A 108 8.29 -8.79 12.34
C ALA A 108 9.64 -9.52 12.20
N ILE A 109 9.60 -10.80 11.91
CA ILE A 109 10.74 -11.49 11.31
C ILE A 109 10.62 -11.35 9.79
N THR A 110 11.62 -10.73 9.15
CA THR A 110 11.56 -10.54 7.71
C THR A 110 12.83 -10.96 7.02
N ARG A 111 12.68 -11.63 5.87
CA ARG A 111 13.77 -12.04 4.99
C ARG A 111 13.67 -11.26 3.68
N GLN A 112 14.74 -10.56 3.32
CA GLN A 112 14.81 -9.74 2.12
C GLN A 112 16.22 -9.67 1.54
N TRP A 113 16.30 -9.28 0.26
CA TRP A 113 17.57 -9.07 -0.41
C TRP A 113 18.07 -7.63 -0.25
N PHE A 114 19.38 -7.49 -0.06
CA PHE A 114 20.13 -6.24 -0.16
C PHE A 114 21.18 -6.39 -1.25
N SER A 115 21.52 -5.31 -1.94
CA SER A 115 22.62 -5.26 -2.90
C SER A 115 23.65 -4.23 -2.49
N ILE A 116 24.92 -4.55 -2.56
CA ILE A 116 26.03 -3.64 -2.27
C ILE A 116 26.84 -3.45 -3.55
N TYR A 117 27.08 -2.22 -3.96
CA TYR A 117 27.92 -1.91 -5.13
C TYR A 117 29.40 -2.11 -4.80
N LEU A 118 30.04 -3.10 -5.40
CA LEU A 118 31.43 -3.50 -5.21
C LEU A 118 32.07 -3.86 -6.57
N PRO A 119 32.41 -2.84 -7.40
CA PRO A 119 32.84 -3.07 -8.78
C PRO A 119 34.25 -3.65 -8.93
N LYS A 120 35.08 -3.60 -7.88
CA LYS A 120 36.48 -4.03 -7.93
C LYS A 120 36.82 -4.95 -6.77
N GLY A 121 37.75 -5.88 -7.03
CA GLY A 121 38.30 -6.79 -6.03
C GLY A 121 37.39 -7.96 -5.65
N GLU A 122 37.87 -8.78 -4.74
CA GLU A 122 37.07 -9.85 -4.15
C GLU A 122 36.02 -9.25 -3.21
N ALA A 123 34.81 -9.80 -3.26
CA ALA A 123 33.78 -9.42 -2.33
C ALA A 123 34.13 -9.94 -0.93
N PRO A 124 33.99 -9.11 0.12
CA PRO A 124 34.16 -9.58 1.48
C PRO A 124 33.09 -10.66 1.76
N ASP A 125 33.48 -11.70 2.53
CA ASP A 125 32.49 -12.62 3.05
C ASP A 125 31.75 -11.98 4.23
N LEU A 126 30.48 -11.61 4.01
CA LEU A 126 29.60 -11.04 5.02
C LEU A 126 28.68 -12.08 5.67
N THR A 127 28.78 -13.36 5.29
CA THR A 127 27.96 -14.42 5.91
C THR A 127 28.25 -14.66 7.39
N PRO A 128 29.48 -14.38 7.93
CA PRO A 128 29.74 -14.45 9.36
C PRO A 128 29.15 -13.28 10.15
N LEU A 129 28.71 -12.19 9.48
CA LEU A 129 28.15 -11.01 10.15
C LEU A 129 26.93 -11.40 10.97
N ARG A 130 26.98 -11.14 12.27
CA ARG A 130 25.90 -11.36 13.22
C ARG A 130 25.63 -10.08 13.98
N HIS A 131 24.34 -9.77 14.08
CA HIS A 131 23.83 -8.71 14.92
C HIS A 131 22.64 -9.26 15.72
N PRO A 132 22.35 -8.78 16.95
CA PRO A 132 21.18 -9.26 17.71
C PRO A 132 19.87 -9.21 16.90
N GLU A 133 19.72 -8.22 16.03
CA GLU A 133 18.50 -7.97 15.27
C GLU A 133 18.53 -8.47 13.82
N PHE A 134 19.68 -8.93 13.29
CA PHE A 134 19.74 -9.49 11.93
C PHE A 134 20.93 -10.42 11.70
N LYS A 135 20.84 -11.25 10.68
CA LYS A 135 21.91 -12.13 10.21
C LYS A 135 21.90 -12.21 8.68
N VAL A 136 23.08 -12.37 8.11
CA VAL A 136 23.24 -12.69 6.68
C VAL A 136 23.12 -14.19 6.51
N LEU A 137 22.19 -14.64 5.68
CA LEU A 137 21.93 -16.07 5.40
C LEU A 137 22.77 -16.58 4.24
N GLY A 138 23.10 -15.71 3.28
CA GLY A 138 23.87 -16.04 2.11
C GLY A 138 24.23 -14.81 1.30
N GLN A 139 25.18 -14.99 0.39
CA GLN A 139 25.60 -13.93 -0.53
C GLN A 139 25.93 -14.48 -1.91
N SER A 140 25.76 -13.66 -2.94
CA SER A 140 26.13 -13.96 -4.32
C SER A 140 26.28 -12.70 -5.15
N ARG A 141 27.10 -12.73 -6.19
CA ARG A 141 27.24 -11.61 -7.13
C ARG A 141 26.03 -11.48 -8.04
N HIS A 142 25.75 -10.24 -8.47
CA HIS A 142 24.74 -9.93 -9.45
C HIS A 142 25.09 -8.69 -10.27
N VAL A 143 24.58 -8.62 -11.51
CA VAL A 143 24.87 -7.54 -12.45
C VAL A 143 24.11 -6.22 -12.14
N LYS A 144 23.05 -6.25 -11.34
CA LYS A 144 22.19 -5.09 -11.09
C LYS A 144 22.09 -4.76 -9.61
N LYS A 145 21.98 -3.44 -9.33
CA LYS A 145 21.58 -2.91 -8.04
C LYS A 145 20.08 -3.14 -7.82
N LEU A 146 19.70 -3.54 -6.61
CA LEU A 146 18.30 -3.55 -6.20
C LEU A 146 17.77 -2.12 -6.02
N ARG A 147 16.60 -1.85 -6.54
CA ARG A 147 15.89 -0.59 -6.43
C ARG A 147 14.50 -0.80 -5.81
N PRO A 148 13.91 0.21 -5.20
CA PRO A 148 12.53 0.14 -4.73
C PRO A 148 11.58 -0.33 -5.85
N GLY A 149 10.82 -1.39 -5.57
CA GLY A 149 9.94 -2.04 -6.53
C GLY A 149 10.51 -3.29 -7.21
N ASP A 150 11.81 -3.58 -7.08
CA ASP A 150 12.45 -4.76 -7.70
C ASP A 150 12.12 -6.07 -6.96
N LEU A 151 10.84 -6.31 -6.69
CA LEU A 151 10.36 -7.55 -6.08
C LEU A 151 9.07 -8.01 -6.78
N ARG A 152 8.86 -9.32 -6.84
CA ARG A 152 7.62 -9.92 -7.32
C ARG A 152 6.49 -9.76 -6.31
N GLY A 153 6.82 -9.85 -5.02
CA GLY A 153 5.86 -9.80 -3.94
C GLY A 153 6.47 -10.22 -2.60
N ASN A 154 5.59 -10.56 -1.69
CA ASN A 154 5.97 -11.06 -0.37
C ASN A 154 5.11 -12.28 -0.01
N ARG A 155 5.72 -13.28 0.63
CA ARG A 155 5.04 -14.38 1.30
C ARG A 155 4.92 -14.03 2.77
N PHE A 156 3.75 -14.25 3.31
CA PHE A 156 3.40 -13.99 4.71
C PHE A 156 3.09 -15.30 5.41
N ARG A 157 3.57 -15.42 6.67
CA ARG A 157 3.04 -16.34 7.66
C ARG A 157 2.65 -15.51 8.87
N ILE A 158 1.36 -15.52 9.21
CA ILE A 158 0.78 -14.66 10.25
C ILE A 158 0.10 -15.55 11.28
N VAL A 159 0.45 -15.35 12.53
CA VAL A 159 -0.21 -15.97 13.68
C VAL A 159 -1.12 -14.93 14.32
N LEU A 160 -2.40 -15.19 14.32
CA LEU A 160 -3.40 -14.42 15.03
C LEU A 160 -3.70 -15.12 16.35
N ARG A 161 -3.58 -14.38 17.46
CA ARG A 161 -3.79 -14.89 18.82
C ARG A 161 -5.07 -14.33 19.42
N ASP A 162 -5.53 -14.97 20.49
CA ASP A 162 -6.73 -14.54 21.23
C ASP A 162 -7.93 -14.34 20.29
N VAL A 163 -8.08 -15.27 19.34
CA VAL A 163 -9.18 -15.22 18.36
C VAL A 163 -10.50 -15.42 19.08
N THR A 164 -11.40 -14.46 18.93
CA THR A 164 -12.75 -14.48 19.48
C THR A 164 -13.79 -14.38 18.39
N GLY A 165 -15.02 -14.79 18.67
CA GLY A 165 -16.14 -14.71 17.74
C GLY A 165 -16.51 -16.06 17.11
N ASP A 166 -17.38 -16.01 16.09
CA ASP A 166 -17.87 -17.22 15.43
C ASP A 166 -16.85 -17.78 14.43
N ARG A 167 -16.30 -18.93 14.75
CA ARG A 167 -15.37 -19.64 13.89
C ARG A 167 -15.96 -19.97 12.51
N SER A 168 -17.25 -20.27 12.44
CA SER A 168 -17.91 -20.59 11.15
C SER A 168 -17.92 -19.37 10.22
N ALA A 169 -18.15 -18.18 10.77
CA ALA A 169 -18.08 -16.93 10.02
C ALA A 169 -16.66 -16.61 9.55
N ILE A 170 -15.65 -16.86 10.42
CA ILE A 170 -14.22 -16.71 10.05
C ILE A 170 -13.88 -17.66 8.89
N GLU A 171 -14.26 -18.95 8.99
CA GLU A 171 -13.99 -19.95 7.94
C GLU A 171 -14.67 -19.59 6.62
N ALA A 172 -15.92 -19.08 6.65
CA ALA A 172 -16.60 -18.63 5.45
C ALA A 172 -15.85 -17.47 4.77
N ASN A 173 -15.35 -16.49 5.54
CA ASN A 173 -14.57 -15.39 5.01
C ASN A 173 -13.20 -15.85 4.50
N LEU A 174 -12.52 -16.77 5.19
CA LEU A 174 -11.26 -17.37 4.73
C LEU A 174 -11.40 -18.03 3.36
N GLN A 175 -12.46 -18.84 3.17
CA GLN A 175 -12.75 -19.48 1.90
C GLN A 175 -13.08 -18.46 0.81
N ALA A 176 -13.90 -17.45 1.11
CA ALA A 176 -14.25 -16.40 0.17
C ALA A 176 -13.02 -15.60 -0.27
N VAL A 177 -12.15 -15.22 0.67
CA VAL A 177 -10.87 -14.51 0.41
C VAL A 177 -9.94 -15.36 -0.44
N ALA A 178 -9.78 -16.65 -0.13
CA ALA A 178 -8.92 -17.55 -0.89
C ALA A 178 -9.40 -17.74 -2.34
N PHE A 179 -10.71 -17.74 -2.56
CA PHE A 179 -11.30 -17.97 -3.89
C PHE A 179 -11.48 -16.69 -4.72
N GLN A 180 -11.96 -15.61 -4.10
CA GLN A 180 -12.34 -14.36 -4.80
C GLN A 180 -11.33 -13.24 -4.61
N GLY A 181 -10.41 -13.36 -3.66
CA GLY A 181 -9.49 -12.29 -3.29
C GLY A 181 -10.10 -11.28 -2.33
N VAL A 182 -9.48 -10.11 -2.24
CA VAL A 182 -9.88 -9.01 -1.37
C VAL A 182 -9.86 -7.68 -2.11
N PRO A 183 -10.61 -6.66 -1.66
CA PRO A 183 -10.47 -5.30 -2.17
C PRO A 183 -9.02 -4.82 -2.03
N ASN A 184 -8.44 -4.36 -3.12
CA ASN A 184 -7.02 -3.95 -3.18
C ASN A 184 -6.80 -2.53 -2.65
N TYR A 185 -7.37 -2.21 -1.50
CA TYR A 185 -7.21 -0.92 -0.84
C TYR A 185 -5.75 -0.60 -0.53
N PHE A 186 -5.39 0.66 -0.65
CA PHE A 186 -4.19 1.16 0.00
C PHE A 186 -4.41 1.23 1.51
N GLY A 187 -3.45 0.71 2.27
CA GLY A 187 -3.52 0.68 3.74
C GLY A 187 -3.36 2.07 4.39
N ALA A 188 -3.82 2.22 5.62
CA ALA A 188 -3.83 3.47 6.39
C ALA A 188 -2.46 4.16 6.46
N GLN A 189 -1.37 3.39 6.56
CA GLN A 189 0.00 3.92 6.58
C GLN A 189 0.36 4.78 5.35
N ARG A 190 -0.32 4.57 4.18
CA ARG A 190 -0.14 5.40 2.97
C ARG A 190 -0.58 6.83 3.20
N PHE A 191 -1.56 7.03 4.06
CA PHE A 191 -2.23 8.31 4.28
C PHE A 191 -1.64 9.11 5.43
N GLY A 192 -0.63 8.57 6.14
CA GLY A 192 -0.01 9.19 7.31
C GLY A 192 -0.91 9.10 8.56
N PHE A 193 -0.45 9.72 9.64
CA PHE A 193 -1.21 9.73 10.88
C PHE A 193 -2.56 10.41 10.64
N GLU A 194 -3.65 9.73 10.97
CA GLU A 194 -5.04 10.19 10.81
C GLU A 194 -5.40 10.74 9.41
N GLY A 195 -4.75 10.24 8.35
CA GLY A 195 -5.00 10.74 6.99
C GLY A 195 -4.31 12.07 6.66
N GLY A 196 -3.45 12.58 7.54
CA GLY A 196 -2.83 13.90 7.42
C GLY A 196 -2.09 14.15 6.10
N ASN A 197 -1.56 13.11 5.44
CA ASN A 197 -0.95 13.26 4.12
C ASN A 197 -1.96 13.60 3.02
N VAL A 198 -3.22 13.16 3.15
CA VAL A 198 -4.29 13.49 2.19
C VAL A 198 -4.65 14.96 2.30
N GLU A 199 -4.87 15.45 3.54
CA GLU A 199 -5.20 16.87 3.78
C GLU A 199 -4.04 17.79 3.36
N GLN A 200 -2.80 17.46 3.70
CA GLN A 200 -1.63 18.20 3.23
C GLN A 200 -1.50 18.20 1.71
N GLY A 201 -1.83 17.07 1.08
CA GLY A 201 -1.88 16.95 -0.37
C GLY A 201 -2.97 17.81 -0.98
N ARG A 202 -4.16 17.84 -0.40
CA ARG A 202 -5.25 18.72 -0.80
C ARG A 202 -4.85 20.19 -0.72
N ALA A 203 -4.34 20.61 0.44
CA ALA A 203 -3.92 21.99 0.67
C ALA A 203 -2.80 22.42 -0.31
N MET A 204 -1.88 21.50 -0.63
CA MET A 204 -0.84 21.74 -1.62
C MET A 204 -1.41 21.87 -3.05
N LEU A 205 -2.35 21.01 -3.44
CA LEU A 205 -3.00 21.03 -4.76
C LEU A 205 -3.89 22.26 -4.92
N ALA A 206 -4.59 22.65 -3.86
CA ALA A 206 -5.37 23.89 -3.81
C ALA A 206 -4.51 25.17 -3.71
N ARG A 207 -3.15 25.04 -3.67
CA ARG A 207 -2.19 26.14 -3.52
C ARG A 207 -2.32 26.93 -2.20
N GLU A 208 -2.94 26.35 -1.20
CA GLU A 208 -3.04 26.92 0.15
C GLU A 208 -1.70 26.86 0.89
N ILE A 209 -0.92 25.81 0.62
CA ILE A 209 0.43 25.64 1.15
C ILE A 209 1.47 25.41 0.04
N ARG A 210 2.73 25.79 0.32
CA ARG A 210 3.86 25.54 -0.57
C ARG A 210 4.80 24.50 0.00
N VAL A 211 4.88 23.31 -0.64
CA VAL A 211 5.79 22.21 -0.28
C VAL A 211 7.05 22.29 -1.14
N ARG A 212 8.18 22.66 -0.53
CA ARG A 212 9.47 22.80 -1.24
C ARG A 212 10.24 21.48 -1.38
N ASN A 213 10.07 20.58 -0.42
CA ASN A 213 10.80 19.31 -0.39
C ASN A 213 10.18 18.33 -1.40
N PRO A 214 10.92 17.89 -2.46
CA PRO A 214 10.39 16.99 -3.49
C PRO A 214 9.91 15.64 -2.95
N LYS A 215 10.59 15.08 -1.94
CA LYS A 215 10.23 13.82 -1.31
C LYS A 215 8.88 13.95 -0.59
N LYS A 216 8.68 15.03 0.17
CA LYS A 216 7.41 15.34 0.85
C LYS A 216 6.28 15.56 -0.15
N LYS A 217 6.55 16.30 -1.24
CA LYS A 217 5.59 16.51 -2.34
C LYS A 217 5.14 15.17 -2.93
N GLY A 218 6.08 14.26 -3.21
CA GLY A 218 5.79 12.92 -3.73
C GLY A 218 4.91 12.09 -2.79
N ILE A 219 5.17 12.14 -1.47
CA ILE A 219 4.36 11.45 -0.45
C ILE A 219 2.92 11.97 -0.48
N TYR A 220 2.70 13.28 -0.50
CA TYR A 220 1.37 13.88 -0.50
C TYR A 220 0.60 13.57 -1.78
N LEU A 221 1.24 13.68 -2.96
CA LEU A 221 0.62 13.31 -4.23
C LEU A 221 0.23 11.83 -4.26
N SER A 222 1.10 10.96 -3.77
CA SER A 222 0.82 9.52 -3.67
C SER A 222 -0.36 9.24 -2.73
N ALA A 223 -0.46 9.92 -1.59
CA ALA A 223 -1.56 9.76 -0.64
C ALA A 223 -2.90 10.17 -1.26
N VAL A 224 -2.97 11.36 -1.89
CA VAL A 224 -4.18 11.85 -2.57
C VAL A 224 -4.62 10.89 -3.66
N ARG A 225 -3.69 10.43 -4.49
CA ARG A 225 -3.96 9.49 -5.59
C ARG A 225 -4.52 8.17 -5.07
N SER A 226 -3.93 7.64 -4.01
CA SER A 226 -4.36 6.41 -3.34
C SER A 226 -5.74 6.57 -2.69
N PHE A 227 -6.04 7.75 -2.16
CA PHE A 227 -7.34 8.06 -1.55
C PHE A 227 -8.46 8.01 -2.59
N VAL A 228 -8.29 8.68 -3.74
CA VAL A 228 -9.28 8.65 -4.83
C VAL A 228 -9.50 7.22 -5.36
N PHE A 229 -8.42 6.43 -5.51
CA PHE A 229 -8.54 5.01 -5.85
C PHE A 229 -9.37 4.23 -4.83
N ASN A 230 -9.11 4.41 -3.54
CA ASN A 230 -9.87 3.75 -2.49
C ASN A 230 -11.35 4.15 -2.50
N GLU A 231 -11.67 5.42 -2.80
CA GLU A 231 -13.06 5.88 -2.93
C GLU A 231 -13.79 5.24 -4.11
N VAL A 232 -13.12 5.05 -5.26
CA VAL A 232 -13.69 4.34 -6.41
C VAL A 232 -13.97 2.88 -6.05
N LEU A 233 -13.02 2.21 -5.38
CA LEU A 233 -13.17 0.83 -4.94
C LEU A 233 -14.30 0.69 -3.91
N ALA A 234 -14.37 1.60 -2.94
CA ALA A 234 -15.42 1.65 -1.94
C ALA A 234 -16.81 1.84 -2.56
N GLU A 235 -16.91 2.71 -3.58
CA GLU A 235 -18.17 2.93 -4.30
C GLU A 235 -18.66 1.67 -5.01
N ARG A 236 -17.74 0.89 -5.62
CA ARG A 236 -18.08 -0.41 -6.21
C ARG A 236 -18.62 -1.37 -5.17
N ILE A 237 -18.02 -1.43 -3.99
CA ILE A 237 -18.47 -2.32 -2.91
C ILE A 237 -19.84 -1.89 -2.39
N ARG A 238 -20.05 -0.59 -2.11
CA ARG A 238 -21.34 -0.06 -1.64
C ARG A 238 -22.50 -0.37 -2.59
N ARG A 239 -22.22 -0.41 -3.90
CA ARG A 239 -23.20 -0.75 -4.94
C ARG A 239 -23.33 -2.25 -5.19
N GLY A 240 -22.60 -3.11 -4.48
CA GLY A 240 -22.58 -4.57 -4.72
C GLY A 240 -21.97 -4.97 -6.06
N LEU A 241 -21.10 -4.12 -6.62
CA LEU A 241 -20.45 -4.30 -7.93
C LEU A 241 -19.00 -4.80 -7.81
N TRP A 242 -18.48 -4.98 -6.62
CA TRP A 242 -17.17 -5.58 -6.41
C TRP A 242 -17.18 -7.05 -6.84
N GLY A 243 -16.11 -7.50 -7.47
CA GLY A 243 -16.07 -8.87 -8.02
C GLY A 243 -16.85 -9.08 -9.33
N ARG A 244 -17.48 -8.02 -9.86
CA ARG A 244 -18.15 -8.05 -11.17
C ARG A 244 -17.37 -7.19 -12.16
N THR A 245 -17.25 -7.68 -13.39
CA THR A 245 -16.81 -6.85 -14.52
C THR A 245 -17.98 -5.98 -14.97
N LEU A 246 -17.76 -4.67 -15.01
CA LEU A 246 -18.72 -3.71 -15.53
C LEU A 246 -18.49 -3.48 -17.03
N PRO A 247 -19.53 -3.11 -17.81
CA PRO A 247 -19.36 -2.56 -19.13
C PRO A 247 -18.36 -1.40 -19.12
N GLY A 248 -17.36 -1.48 -19.99
CA GLY A 248 -16.32 -0.46 -20.09
C GLY A 248 -15.15 -0.57 -19.10
N ASP A 249 -15.08 -1.62 -18.28
CA ASP A 249 -13.92 -1.86 -17.41
C ASP A 249 -12.63 -2.07 -18.21
N VAL A 250 -11.55 -1.52 -17.69
CA VAL A 250 -10.19 -1.79 -18.16
C VAL A 250 -9.61 -2.94 -17.35
N MET A 251 -9.21 -4.01 -18.03
CA MET A 251 -8.63 -5.19 -17.39
C MET A 251 -7.12 -5.10 -17.31
N ASP A 252 -6.53 -5.70 -16.29
CA ASP A 252 -5.10 -5.98 -16.24
C ASP A 252 -4.74 -7.23 -17.08
N GLU A 253 -3.46 -7.56 -17.16
CA GLU A 253 -2.96 -8.74 -17.90
C GLU A 253 -3.51 -10.08 -17.37
N ALA A 254 -3.98 -10.11 -16.13
CA ALA A 254 -4.60 -11.28 -15.51
C ALA A 254 -6.13 -11.32 -15.69
N GLY A 255 -6.71 -10.39 -16.46
CA GLY A 255 -8.15 -10.30 -16.71
C GLY A 255 -8.96 -9.79 -15.52
N ARG A 256 -8.35 -9.01 -14.62
CA ARG A 256 -9.02 -8.43 -13.45
C ARG A 256 -9.37 -6.97 -13.72
N PRO A 257 -10.55 -6.50 -13.26
CA PRO A 257 -10.92 -5.10 -13.40
C PRO A 257 -9.96 -4.19 -12.63
N THR A 258 -9.68 -3.02 -13.21
CA THR A 258 -8.79 -2.02 -12.64
C THR A 258 -9.54 -0.73 -12.31
N GLY A 259 -9.02 0.04 -11.36
CA GLY A 259 -9.48 1.39 -11.01
C GLY A 259 -8.41 2.44 -11.31
N PRO A 260 -8.77 3.72 -11.32
CA PRO A 260 -7.88 4.80 -11.71
C PRO A 260 -6.88 5.13 -10.61
N LEU A 261 -5.62 5.27 -10.99
CA LEU A 261 -4.66 6.08 -10.27
C LEU A 261 -4.70 7.46 -10.97
N TRP A 262 -5.49 8.39 -10.43
CA TRP A 262 -5.89 9.62 -11.11
C TRP A 262 -4.72 10.51 -11.55
N GLY A 263 -4.85 11.10 -12.70
CA GLY A 263 -3.86 11.99 -13.31
C GLY A 263 -4.36 12.52 -14.64
N ARG A 264 -3.53 13.31 -15.33
CA ARG A 264 -3.84 13.86 -16.66
C ARG A 264 -3.87 12.76 -17.71
N GLY A 265 -4.65 12.95 -18.73
CA GLY A 265 -4.76 12.05 -19.88
C GLY A 265 -6.19 11.60 -20.14
N ARG A 266 -6.34 10.76 -21.15
CA ARG A 266 -7.67 10.24 -21.49
C ARG A 266 -8.06 9.16 -20.48
N VAL A 267 -9.29 9.25 -19.99
CA VAL A 267 -9.90 8.18 -19.18
C VAL A 267 -9.98 6.92 -20.05
N ALA A 268 -9.43 5.83 -19.55
CA ALA A 268 -9.30 4.58 -20.32
C ALA A 268 -10.56 3.71 -20.29
N CYS A 269 -11.41 3.85 -19.27
CA CYS A 269 -12.69 3.14 -19.16
C CYS A 269 -13.80 3.85 -19.93
N THR A 270 -14.89 3.13 -20.22
CA THR A 270 -16.10 3.63 -20.91
C THR A 270 -17.36 3.22 -20.13
N ASP A 271 -18.50 3.56 -20.62
CA ASP A 271 -19.83 3.10 -20.18
C ASP A 271 -20.04 3.20 -18.65
N GLU A 272 -20.54 2.13 -18.01
CA GLU A 272 -20.86 2.11 -16.57
C GLU A 272 -19.62 2.32 -15.69
N ALA A 273 -18.48 1.76 -16.09
CA ALA A 273 -17.23 1.94 -15.34
C ALA A 273 -16.79 3.40 -15.33
N GLN A 274 -16.87 4.07 -16.48
CA GLN A 274 -16.55 5.50 -16.60
C GLN A 274 -17.53 6.37 -15.80
N ALA A 275 -18.83 6.07 -15.88
CA ALA A 275 -19.84 6.81 -15.11
C ALA A 275 -19.58 6.73 -13.59
N LEU A 276 -19.20 5.54 -13.09
CA LEU A 276 -18.87 5.37 -11.69
C LEU A 276 -17.60 6.14 -11.30
N GLU A 277 -16.52 6.03 -12.09
CA GLU A 277 -15.26 6.72 -11.82
C GLU A 277 -15.44 8.24 -11.85
N ASN A 278 -16.17 8.76 -12.83
CA ASN A 278 -16.49 10.19 -12.93
C ASN A 278 -17.31 10.69 -11.74
N ALA A 279 -18.33 9.96 -11.30
CA ALA A 279 -19.13 10.33 -10.14
C ALA A 279 -18.30 10.40 -8.85
N VAL A 280 -17.26 9.58 -8.71
CA VAL A 280 -16.31 9.67 -7.60
C VAL A 280 -15.39 10.88 -7.78
N ALA A 281 -14.86 11.08 -8.99
CA ALA A 281 -13.97 12.21 -9.29
C ALA A 281 -14.67 13.56 -9.05
N GLU A 282 -15.94 13.69 -9.40
CA GLU A 282 -16.75 14.89 -9.14
C GLU A 282 -16.87 15.20 -7.64
N ARG A 283 -17.04 14.17 -6.80
CA ARG A 283 -17.05 14.35 -5.32
C ARG A 283 -15.70 14.83 -4.78
N HIS A 284 -14.63 14.55 -5.48
CA HIS A 284 -13.25 14.89 -5.11
C HIS A 284 -12.56 15.78 -6.15
N ALA A 285 -13.33 16.67 -6.82
CA ALA A 285 -12.87 17.47 -7.96
C ALA A 285 -11.56 18.25 -7.65
N THR A 286 -11.47 18.89 -6.48
CA THR A 286 -10.24 19.61 -6.08
C THR A 286 -9.00 18.72 -6.09
N LEU A 287 -9.13 17.46 -5.68
CA LEU A 287 -8.02 16.50 -5.68
C LEU A 287 -7.69 16.06 -7.12
N CYS A 288 -8.71 15.72 -7.91
CA CYS A 288 -8.56 15.22 -9.26
C CYS A 288 -7.96 16.28 -10.19
N ASP A 289 -8.53 17.48 -10.22
CA ASP A 289 -8.04 18.61 -11.01
C ASP A 289 -6.61 19.00 -10.58
N GLY A 290 -6.37 19.03 -9.27
CA GLY A 290 -5.05 19.34 -8.73
C GLY A 290 -3.98 18.34 -9.16
N MET A 291 -4.28 17.04 -9.20
CA MET A 291 -3.36 15.99 -9.65
C MET A 291 -3.02 16.11 -11.14
N GLU A 292 -4.01 16.41 -11.97
CA GLU A 292 -3.81 16.65 -13.41
C GLU A 292 -2.88 17.86 -13.65
N HIS A 293 -3.12 18.97 -12.95
CA HIS A 293 -2.25 20.15 -12.99
C HIS A 293 -0.86 19.92 -12.40
N ALA A 294 -0.72 19.00 -11.45
CA ALA A 294 0.58 18.63 -10.91
C ALA A 294 1.42 17.77 -11.86
N GLY A 295 0.85 17.34 -13.00
CA GLY A 295 1.52 16.60 -14.06
C GLY A 295 1.64 15.10 -13.78
N LEU A 296 0.79 14.54 -12.93
CA LEU A 296 0.66 13.09 -12.78
C LEU A 296 -0.07 12.53 -14.00
N ASP A 297 0.45 11.46 -14.56
CA ASP A 297 -0.21 10.77 -15.67
C ASP A 297 -1.25 9.77 -15.12
N GLN A 298 -2.32 9.56 -15.89
CA GLN A 298 -3.34 8.57 -15.57
C GLN A 298 -2.76 7.17 -15.65
N GLU A 299 -2.91 6.39 -14.59
CA GLU A 299 -2.51 4.99 -14.51
C GLU A 299 -3.65 4.14 -13.97
N ARG A 300 -3.49 2.83 -14.02
CA ARG A 300 -4.51 1.88 -13.53
C ARG A 300 -3.91 0.92 -12.50
N ARG A 301 -4.74 0.49 -11.53
CA ARG A 301 -4.39 -0.50 -10.52
C ARG A 301 -5.52 -1.53 -10.40
N ALA A 302 -5.18 -2.80 -10.28
CA ALA A 302 -6.16 -3.86 -10.03
C ALA A 302 -7.03 -3.57 -8.80
N LEU A 303 -8.34 -3.72 -8.94
CA LEU A 303 -9.31 -3.53 -7.85
C LEU A 303 -9.33 -4.71 -6.88
N VAL A 304 -8.85 -5.87 -7.32
CA VAL A 304 -8.79 -7.10 -6.54
C VAL A 304 -7.34 -7.48 -6.28
N ALA A 305 -7.01 -7.77 -5.03
CA ALA A 305 -5.78 -8.44 -4.64
C ALA A 305 -6.11 -9.92 -4.33
N SER A 306 -5.42 -10.83 -5.02
CA SER A 306 -5.64 -12.28 -4.83
C SER A 306 -4.47 -12.86 -4.05
N PRO A 307 -4.66 -13.31 -2.81
CA PRO A 307 -3.65 -14.06 -2.08
C PRO A 307 -3.35 -15.37 -2.81
N ALA A 308 -2.10 -15.58 -3.20
CA ALA A 308 -1.66 -16.83 -3.82
C ALA A 308 -1.27 -17.85 -2.75
N ASP A 309 -1.49 -19.14 -3.03
CA ASP A 309 -1.13 -20.27 -2.15
C ASP A 309 -1.70 -20.08 -0.72
N MET A 310 -2.91 -19.54 -0.59
CA MET A 310 -3.49 -19.26 0.71
C MET A 310 -3.87 -20.54 1.42
N THR A 311 -3.32 -20.73 2.62
CA THR A 311 -3.64 -21.83 3.53
C THR A 311 -3.82 -21.31 4.94
N TRP A 312 -4.58 -22.03 5.77
CA TRP A 312 -4.75 -21.70 7.18
C TRP A 312 -4.92 -22.94 8.04
N GLU A 313 -4.57 -22.81 9.30
CA GLU A 313 -4.70 -23.86 10.31
C GLU A 313 -5.06 -23.26 11.67
N TRP A 314 -5.65 -24.07 12.52
CA TRP A 314 -5.99 -23.74 13.89
C TRP A 314 -5.20 -24.64 14.85
N PRO A 315 -3.97 -24.26 15.22
CA PRO A 315 -3.18 -25.04 16.16
C PRO A 315 -3.84 -25.13 17.55
N GLN A 316 -4.59 -24.08 17.92
CA GLN A 316 -5.39 -24.00 19.15
C GLN A 316 -6.76 -23.39 18.83
N ALA A 317 -7.71 -23.50 19.76
CA ALA A 317 -9.07 -22.98 19.54
C ALA A 317 -9.12 -21.46 19.32
N ASP A 318 -8.19 -20.73 19.95
CA ASP A 318 -8.05 -19.28 19.91
C ASP A 318 -6.82 -18.80 19.08
N GLN A 319 -6.22 -19.68 18.27
CA GLN A 319 -5.07 -19.34 17.45
C GLN A 319 -5.31 -19.73 16.00
N LEU A 320 -5.23 -18.75 15.11
CA LEU A 320 -5.33 -18.92 13.66
C LEU A 320 -3.99 -18.58 13.00
N VAL A 321 -3.46 -19.50 12.21
CA VAL A 321 -2.25 -19.29 11.41
C VAL A 321 -2.62 -19.21 9.95
N LEU A 322 -2.18 -18.14 9.28
CA LEU A 322 -2.41 -17.87 7.87
C LEU A 322 -1.08 -17.89 7.11
N THR A 323 -1.06 -18.52 5.94
CA THR A 323 0.09 -18.43 5.02
C THR A 323 -0.43 -18.08 3.63
N PHE A 324 0.14 -17.06 2.99
CA PHE A 324 -0.21 -16.64 1.64
C PHE A 324 0.88 -15.76 1.03
N ALA A 325 0.83 -15.57 -0.28
CA ALA A 325 1.69 -14.61 -0.98
C ALA A 325 0.86 -13.50 -1.63
N LEU A 326 1.40 -12.28 -1.63
CA LEU A 326 0.80 -11.14 -2.32
C LEU A 326 1.81 -10.52 -3.29
N PRO A 327 1.36 -10.03 -4.44
CA PRO A 327 2.18 -9.21 -5.33
C PRO A 327 2.70 -7.95 -4.65
N ALA A 328 3.75 -7.36 -5.20
CA ALA A 328 4.27 -6.07 -4.74
C ALA A 328 3.18 -4.99 -4.72
N GLY A 329 3.18 -4.15 -3.69
CA GLY A 329 2.21 -3.08 -3.54
C GLY A 329 0.86 -3.47 -2.95
N ASN A 330 0.65 -4.76 -2.60
CA ASN A 330 -0.53 -5.22 -1.87
C ASN A 330 -0.20 -5.38 -0.37
N TYR A 331 -1.22 -5.28 0.48
CA TYR A 331 -1.07 -5.23 1.93
C TYR A 331 -1.70 -6.44 2.60
N ALA A 332 -0.97 -7.09 3.49
CA ALA A 332 -1.50 -8.21 4.28
C ALA A 332 -2.68 -7.77 5.16
N THR A 333 -2.67 -6.52 5.64
CA THR A 333 -3.78 -5.96 6.43
C THR A 333 -5.09 -5.89 5.63
N SER A 334 -5.06 -5.70 4.31
CA SER A 334 -6.27 -5.76 3.48
C SER A 334 -6.88 -7.17 3.47
N VAL A 335 -6.05 -8.21 3.51
CA VAL A 335 -6.51 -9.60 3.62
C VAL A 335 -7.11 -9.86 5.00
N LEU A 336 -6.43 -9.43 6.06
CA LEU A 336 -6.89 -9.65 7.44
C LEU A 336 -8.22 -8.95 7.73
N ASN A 337 -8.38 -7.71 7.26
CA ASN A 337 -9.59 -6.91 7.47
C ASN A 337 -10.86 -7.53 6.86
N GLU A 338 -10.71 -8.35 5.82
CA GLU A 338 -11.84 -9.07 5.22
C GLU A 338 -12.19 -10.35 5.99
N ILE A 339 -11.33 -10.81 6.88
CA ILE A 339 -11.51 -12.04 7.65
C ILE A 339 -12.06 -11.73 9.05
N LEU A 340 -11.37 -10.85 9.78
CA LEU A 340 -11.70 -10.45 11.14
C LEU A 340 -11.03 -9.11 11.51
N ARG A 341 -11.45 -8.52 12.61
CA ARG A 341 -10.84 -7.31 13.15
C ARG A 341 -9.52 -7.65 13.86
N THR A 342 -8.45 -6.95 13.52
CA THR A 342 -7.16 -7.12 14.20
C THR A 342 -6.83 -5.94 15.12
N THR A 343 -6.16 -6.24 16.24
CA THR A 343 -5.59 -5.25 17.16
C THR A 343 -4.10 -5.50 17.32
N GLU A 344 -3.28 -4.45 17.18
CA GLU A 344 -1.83 -4.53 17.45
C GLU A 344 -1.55 -4.00 18.87
N PRO A 345 -0.50 -4.52 19.56
CA PRO A 345 -0.07 -3.97 20.83
C PRO A 345 0.34 -2.49 20.71
N GLU A 346 0.04 -1.68 21.71
CA GLU A 346 0.61 -0.34 21.80
C GLU A 346 2.14 -0.44 21.89
N ARG A 347 2.83 0.27 21.02
CA ARG A 347 4.29 0.30 20.95
C ARG A 347 4.77 1.72 20.99
N ARG A 348 5.84 1.99 21.75
CA ARG A 348 6.48 3.31 21.77
C ARG A 348 6.95 3.66 20.36
N SER A 349 6.75 4.93 19.96
CA SER A 349 7.25 5.43 18.68
C SER A 349 8.78 5.40 18.64
N ASP A 350 9.37 5.23 17.44
CA ASP A 350 10.83 5.28 17.26
C ASP A 350 11.45 6.61 17.75
N GLN A 351 10.67 7.68 17.83
CA GLN A 351 11.10 8.98 18.35
C GLN A 351 11.23 9.00 19.88
N GLU A 352 10.41 8.24 20.60
CA GLU A 352 10.50 8.12 22.07
C GLU A 352 11.67 7.24 22.49
N GLN A 353 12.00 6.21 21.71
CA GLN A 353 13.15 5.33 21.97
C GLN A 353 14.50 6.01 21.71
N ALA A 354 14.54 7.00 20.79
CA ALA A 354 15.76 7.77 20.51
C ALA A 354 16.09 8.84 21.57
N GLN A 355 15.17 9.09 22.50
CA GLN A 355 15.31 10.11 23.56
C GLN A 355 15.68 9.54 24.94
N GLU A 356 15.79 8.23 25.11
CA GLU A 356 16.35 7.69 26.36
C GLU A 356 17.87 7.95 26.38
N PRO A 357 18.39 8.77 27.33
CA PRO A 357 19.83 8.92 27.50
C PRO A 357 20.37 7.56 27.90
N GLY A 358 21.34 7.07 27.12
CA GLY A 358 22.00 5.80 27.38
C GLY A 358 22.37 5.69 28.86
N ALA A 359 21.90 4.64 29.50
CA ALA A 359 22.44 4.23 30.78
C ALA A 359 23.92 3.89 30.55
N ALA A 360 24.75 4.83 30.92
CA ALA A 360 26.17 4.60 31.08
C ALA A 360 26.34 3.73 32.33
N GLU A 361 26.84 2.52 32.13
CA GLU A 361 27.76 1.82 33.03
C GLU A 361 28.64 0.89 32.22
#